data_75f2ec838559b8be6783ee6d54c57f25
#
_entry.id   75f2ec838559b8be6783ee6d54c57f25
#
_cell.length_a   1.000
_cell.length_b   1.000
_cell.length_c   1.000
_cell.angle_alpha   90.00
_cell.angle_beta   90.00
_cell.angle_gamma   90.00
#
_symmetry.space_group_name_H-M   'P 1'
#
loop_
_entity.id
_entity.type
_entity.pdbx_description
1 polymer ?
#
loop_
_entity_poly.entity_id
_entity_poly.type
_entity_poly.pdbx_seq_one_letter_code
_entity_poly.pdbx_strand_id
1 'polypeptide(L)'
;MFSRLSSIDATNTKVAKSEKSLIGGSSIRILSLSLMPDDIICPARNLAECADDCLRSSGRGIMQNVIDGRQARTNLWHADRDKFLAMLKRELHNFIKLCDRQNVVPVTRLNVLSDIPWENYLDFADEFRALFSYDYTKRANRLGKTPSNYRLMFSYSIADGFQNQVKKALTHR
;
A
#
# COMPACT_ATOMS: atom_id res chain seq x y z
N MET A 1 -11.77 -3.78 -19.54
CA MET A 1 -11.77 -4.47 -18.21
C MET A 1 -10.33 -4.84 -17.89
N PHE A 2 -9.73 -4.30 -16.83
CA PHE A 2 -8.35 -4.66 -16.50
C PHE A 2 -8.32 -6.03 -15.80
N SER A 3 -7.29 -6.81 -16.12
CA SER A 3 -7.12 -8.18 -15.60
C SER A 3 -6.39 -8.24 -14.26
N ARG A 4 -5.76 -7.12 -13.83
CA ARG A 4 -4.91 -7.02 -12.64
C ARG A 4 -5.11 -5.70 -11.90
N LEU A 5 -5.11 -5.77 -10.58
CA LEU A 5 -5.13 -4.60 -9.68
C LEU A 5 -3.72 -4.18 -9.28
N SER A 6 -2.88 -5.15 -8.95
CA SER A 6 -1.53 -4.93 -8.45
C SER A 6 -0.47 -5.08 -9.53
N SER A 7 0.73 -4.60 -9.25
CA SER A 7 1.92 -4.86 -10.06
C SER A 7 3.00 -5.55 -9.24
N ILE A 8 3.61 -6.58 -9.83
CA ILE A 8 4.84 -7.18 -9.33
C ILE A 8 5.96 -6.39 -10.01
N ASP A 9 6.71 -5.65 -9.23
CA ASP A 9 7.38 -4.51 -9.80
C ASP A 9 8.85 -4.71 -10.14
N ALA A 10 9.09 -4.90 -11.45
CA ALA A 10 10.34 -4.44 -12.06
C ALA A 10 10.25 -3.00 -12.60
N THR A 11 9.07 -2.38 -12.64
CA THR A 11 8.83 -1.11 -13.33
C THR A 11 8.92 0.12 -12.44
N ASN A 12 8.79 -0.03 -11.11
CA ASN A 12 8.97 1.06 -10.16
C ASN A 12 10.39 1.04 -9.61
N THR A 13 11.21 2.01 -10.00
CA THR A 13 12.64 2.08 -9.63
C THR A 13 12.88 2.05 -8.10
N LYS A 14 11.95 2.61 -7.30
CA LYS A 14 12.05 2.57 -5.84
C LYS A 14 11.78 1.18 -5.29
N VAL A 15 10.78 0.49 -5.82
CA VAL A 15 10.44 -0.89 -5.44
C VAL A 15 11.51 -1.84 -5.91
N ALA A 16 11.98 -1.73 -7.15
CA ALA A 16 13.08 -2.54 -7.69
C ALA A 16 14.40 -2.38 -6.90
N LYS A 17 14.66 -1.21 -6.34
CA LYS A 17 15.79 -1.03 -5.40
C LYS A 17 15.58 -1.78 -4.09
N SER A 18 14.34 -1.80 -3.59
CA SER A 18 14.00 -2.52 -2.36
C SER A 18 14.03 -4.03 -2.54
N GLU A 19 13.77 -4.56 -3.74
CA GLU A 19 13.89 -5.99 -4.06
C GLU A 19 15.32 -6.53 -3.94
N LYS A 20 16.32 -5.65 -3.99
CA LYS A 20 17.72 -6.02 -3.71
C LYS A 20 18.02 -6.15 -2.21
N SER A 21 17.09 -5.76 -1.36
CA SER A 21 17.21 -5.91 0.09
C SER A 21 17.03 -7.37 0.48
N LEU A 22 17.66 -7.76 1.60
CA LEU A 22 17.55 -9.10 2.16
C LEU A 22 16.73 -9.05 3.46
N ILE A 23 15.86 -10.02 3.64
CA ILE A 23 15.18 -10.28 4.91
C ILE A 23 15.67 -11.64 5.40
N GLY A 24 16.37 -11.67 6.53
CA GLY A 24 16.93 -12.92 7.06
C GLY A 24 17.89 -13.64 6.11
N GLY A 25 18.61 -12.88 5.23
CA GLY A 25 19.50 -13.44 4.23
C GLY A 25 18.84 -13.89 2.91
N SER A 26 17.52 -13.81 2.82
CA SER A 26 16.76 -14.19 1.62
C SER A 26 16.41 -12.97 0.77
N SER A 27 16.44 -13.12 -0.55
CA SER A 27 15.96 -12.10 -1.48
C SER A 27 14.46 -11.89 -1.32
N ILE A 28 14.02 -10.66 -1.54
CA ILE A 28 12.60 -10.30 -1.46
C ILE A 28 12.03 -10.00 -2.85
N ARG A 29 10.72 -10.18 -3.00
CA ARG A 29 9.95 -9.67 -4.12
C ARG A 29 8.79 -8.84 -3.62
N ILE A 30 8.51 -7.72 -4.29
CA ILE A 30 7.50 -6.77 -3.83
C ILE A 30 6.32 -6.71 -4.81
N LEU A 31 5.11 -6.87 -4.27
CA LEU A 31 3.86 -6.59 -4.97
C LEU A 31 3.30 -5.27 -4.44
N SER A 32 2.99 -4.35 -5.34
CA SER A 32 2.47 -3.04 -5.00
C SER A 32 1.08 -2.77 -5.58
N LEU A 33 0.27 -2.00 -4.85
CA LEU A 33 -1.03 -1.52 -5.29
C LEU A 33 -1.05 0.01 -5.25
N SER A 34 -1.42 0.60 -6.39
CA SER A 34 -1.52 2.05 -6.54
C SER A 34 -2.90 2.43 -7.07
N LEU A 35 -3.64 3.19 -6.27
CA LEU A 35 -4.93 3.79 -6.61
C LEU A 35 -4.75 5.28 -6.86
N MET A 36 -5.72 5.92 -7.53
CA MET A 36 -5.79 7.38 -7.60
C MET A 36 -6.32 7.89 -6.25
N PRO A 37 -5.57 8.72 -5.52
CA PRO A 37 -5.99 9.19 -4.20
C PRO A 37 -7.19 10.14 -4.26
N ASP A 38 -8.14 9.92 -3.36
CA ASP A 38 -9.26 10.80 -3.07
C ASP A 38 -9.49 10.88 -1.55
N ASP A 39 -10.52 11.60 -1.10
CA ASP A 39 -10.75 11.85 0.32
C ASP A 39 -11.29 10.60 1.08
N ILE A 40 -11.78 9.59 0.37
CA ILE A 40 -12.27 8.35 0.97
C ILE A 40 -11.11 7.39 1.23
N ILE A 41 -10.26 7.17 0.22
CA ILE A 41 -9.14 6.22 0.32
C ILE A 41 -7.87 6.84 0.93
N CYS A 42 -7.83 8.17 1.06
CA CYS A 42 -6.74 8.90 1.72
C CYS A 42 -7.31 10.04 2.58
N PRO A 43 -8.05 9.72 3.67
CA PRO A 43 -8.88 10.69 4.40
C PRO A 43 -8.10 11.78 5.13
N ALA A 44 -6.82 11.59 5.39
CA ALA A 44 -5.98 12.59 6.04
C ALA A 44 -5.21 13.50 5.06
N ARG A 45 -5.44 13.38 3.75
CA ARG A 45 -4.63 14.09 2.73
C ARG A 45 -4.77 15.62 2.83
N ASN A 46 -5.98 16.11 3.08
CA ASN A 46 -6.24 17.56 3.20
C ASN A 46 -5.72 18.07 4.54
N LEU A 47 -5.95 17.34 5.63
CA LEU A 47 -5.45 17.70 6.95
C LEU A 47 -3.91 17.73 7.01
N ALA A 48 -3.26 16.89 6.26
CA ALA A 48 -1.80 16.81 6.18
C ALA A 48 -1.21 17.72 5.09
N GLU A 49 -2.05 18.47 4.35
CA GLU A 49 -1.68 19.35 3.24
C GLU A 49 -0.79 18.65 2.20
N CYS A 50 -1.01 17.35 1.98
CA CYS A 50 -0.21 16.57 1.03
C CYS A 50 -0.95 16.26 -0.28
N ALA A 51 -2.12 16.87 -0.51
CA ALA A 51 -2.93 16.63 -1.70
C ALA A 51 -2.22 17.10 -2.98
N ASP A 52 -1.58 18.27 -2.92
CA ASP A 52 -0.88 18.89 -4.05
C ASP A 52 0.52 18.31 -4.27
N ASP A 53 1.24 18.02 -3.19
CA ASP A 53 2.58 17.42 -3.21
C ASP A 53 2.56 15.87 -3.31
N CYS A 54 1.41 15.29 -3.65
CA CYS A 54 1.25 13.85 -3.73
C CYS A 54 2.16 13.26 -4.81
N LEU A 55 2.81 12.13 -4.52
CA LEU A 55 3.63 11.37 -5.47
C LEU A 55 2.91 10.98 -6.78
N ARG A 56 1.57 11.18 -6.85
CA ARG A 56 0.78 10.98 -8.06
C ARG A 56 1.28 11.80 -9.24
N SER A 57 1.84 13.00 -8.97
CA SER A 57 2.33 13.97 -9.96
C SER A 57 3.81 13.85 -10.24
N SER A 58 4.51 12.83 -9.72
CA SER A 58 5.95 12.67 -9.88
C SER A 58 6.35 11.50 -10.79
N GLY A 59 7.42 11.69 -11.55
CA GLY A 59 8.02 10.68 -12.41
C GLY A 59 7.00 10.08 -13.41
N ARG A 60 6.98 8.75 -13.57
CA ARG A 60 6.02 8.06 -14.44
C ARG A 60 4.56 8.19 -13.98
N GLY A 61 4.33 8.74 -12.79
CA GLY A 61 3.00 8.99 -12.25
C GLY A 61 2.15 9.95 -13.08
N ILE A 62 2.79 10.81 -13.88
CA ILE A 62 2.13 11.77 -14.77
C ILE A 62 1.72 11.19 -16.14
N MET A 63 2.16 9.98 -16.46
CA MET A 63 1.80 9.34 -17.73
C MET A 63 0.30 8.99 -17.74
N GLN A 64 -0.41 9.33 -18.83
CA GLN A 64 -1.85 9.19 -18.91
C GLN A 64 -2.32 7.74 -18.65
N ASN A 65 -1.66 6.75 -19.23
CA ASN A 65 -1.98 5.34 -19.01
C ASN A 65 -1.83 4.90 -17.55
N VAL A 66 -0.90 5.50 -16.79
CA VAL A 66 -0.73 5.24 -15.36
C VAL A 66 -1.85 5.90 -14.56
N ILE A 67 -2.22 7.12 -14.91
CA ILE A 67 -3.34 7.85 -14.31
C ILE A 67 -4.65 7.08 -14.54
N ASP A 68 -4.93 6.69 -15.78
CA ASP A 68 -6.14 5.96 -16.15
C ASP A 68 -6.24 4.61 -15.42
N GLY A 69 -5.14 3.89 -15.35
CA GLY A 69 -5.07 2.62 -14.61
C GLY A 69 -5.33 2.77 -13.12
N ARG A 70 -4.80 3.82 -12.49
CA ARG A 70 -5.08 4.14 -11.07
C ARG A 70 -6.53 4.52 -10.86
N GLN A 71 -7.07 5.40 -11.75
CA GLN A 71 -8.45 5.85 -11.67
C GLN A 71 -9.43 4.68 -11.85
N ALA A 72 -9.18 3.80 -12.81
CA ALA A 72 -10.02 2.64 -13.02
C ALA A 72 -10.07 1.71 -11.79
N ARG A 73 -8.94 1.52 -11.11
CA ARG A 73 -8.88 0.74 -9.85
C ARG A 73 -9.65 1.43 -8.73
N THR A 74 -9.50 2.74 -8.58
CA THR A 74 -10.24 3.53 -7.59
C THR A 74 -11.74 3.49 -7.86
N ASN A 75 -12.15 3.63 -9.12
CA ASN A 75 -13.56 3.52 -9.51
C ASN A 75 -14.13 2.14 -9.16
N LEU A 76 -13.37 1.05 -9.39
CA LEU A 76 -13.82 -0.29 -8.99
C LEU A 76 -13.92 -0.43 -7.47
N TRP A 77 -12.97 0.13 -6.71
CA TRP A 77 -13.02 0.14 -5.23
C TRP A 77 -14.29 0.80 -4.71
N HIS A 78 -14.75 1.88 -5.35
CA HIS A 78 -15.97 2.58 -4.95
C HIS A 78 -17.25 1.88 -5.42
N ALA A 79 -17.24 1.38 -6.67
CA ALA A 79 -18.42 0.80 -7.29
C ALA A 79 -18.72 -0.63 -6.81
N ASP A 80 -17.67 -1.45 -6.55
CA ASP A 80 -17.84 -2.87 -6.20
C ASP A 80 -16.63 -3.34 -5.38
N ARG A 81 -16.68 -3.02 -4.09
CA ARG A 81 -15.60 -3.33 -3.16
C ARG A 81 -15.38 -4.83 -2.99
N ASP A 82 -16.44 -5.61 -2.98
CA ASP A 82 -16.35 -7.06 -2.81
C ASP A 82 -15.62 -7.71 -3.98
N LYS A 83 -15.94 -7.29 -5.20
CA LYS A 83 -15.22 -7.72 -6.39
C LYS A 83 -13.76 -7.28 -6.38
N PHE A 84 -13.49 -6.03 -5.96
CA PHE A 84 -12.12 -5.54 -5.82
C PHE A 84 -11.33 -6.42 -4.84
N LEU A 85 -11.89 -6.70 -3.65
CA LEU A 85 -11.25 -7.51 -2.63
C LEU A 85 -11.04 -8.95 -3.08
N ALA A 86 -12.03 -9.56 -3.75
CA ALA A 86 -11.89 -10.91 -4.32
C ALA A 86 -10.75 -10.98 -5.36
N MET A 87 -10.64 -9.96 -6.22
CA MET A 87 -9.52 -9.85 -7.17
C MET A 87 -8.18 -9.71 -6.45
N LEU A 88 -8.10 -8.81 -5.48
CA LEU A 88 -6.86 -8.57 -4.72
C LEU A 88 -6.42 -9.83 -3.96
N LYS A 89 -7.32 -10.49 -3.25
CA LYS A 89 -7.02 -11.74 -2.54
C LYS A 89 -6.46 -12.81 -3.48
N ARG A 90 -7.08 -13.00 -4.63
CA ARG A 90 -6.59 -13.93 -5.65
C ARG A 90 -5.17 -13.57 -6.13
N GLU A 91 -4.91 -12.28 -6.33
CA GLU A 91 -3.57 -11.82 -6.73
C GLU A 91 -2.52 -12.05 -5.64
N LEU A 92 -2.86 -11.81 -4.37
CA LEU A 92 -1.99 -12.07 -3.23
C LEU A 92 -1.65 -13.57 -3.10
N HIS A 93 -2.65 -14.45 -3.21
CA HIS A 93 -2.40 -15.90 -3.20
C HIS A 93 -1.49 -16.35 -4.36
N ASN A 94 -1.72 -15.83 -5.56
CA ASN A 94 -0.87 -16.14 -6.72
C ASN A 94 0.55 -15.59 -6.52
N PHE A 95 0.69 -14.45 -5.89
CA PHE A 95 1.98 -13.85 -5.58
C PHE A 95 2.76 -14.67 -4.56
N ILE A 96 2.12 -15.15 -3.49
CA ILE A 96 2.74 -16.04 -2.51
C ILE A 96 3.26 -17.32 -3.23
N LYS A 97 2.41 -17.98 -4.01
CA LYS A 97 2.82 -19.17 -4.79
C LYS A 97 3.97 -18.91 -5.76
N LEU A 98 4.02 -17.71 -6.34
CA LEU A 98 5.12 -17.32 -7.22
C LEU A 98 6.44 -17.18 -6.44
N CYS A 99 6.38 -16.47 -5.30
CA CYS A 99 7.55 -16.27 -4.45
C CYS A 99 8.08 -17.58 -3.86
N ASP A 100 7.19 -18.46 -3.42
CA ASP A 100 7.54 -19.79 -2.93
C ASP A 100 8.32 -20.59 -3.99
N ARG A 101 7.81 -20.66 -5.23
CA ARG A 101 8.51 -21.32 -6.33
C ARG A 101 9.88 -20.73 -6.68
N GLN A 102 10.08 -19.44 -6.38
CA GLN A 102 11.32 -18.72 -6.64
C GLN A 102 12.25 -18.66 -5.42
N ASN A 103 11.84 -19.24 -4.30
CA ASN A 103 12.54 -19.19 -3.02
C ASN A 103 12.91 -17.76 -2.60
N VAL A 104 11.94 -16.84 -2.71
CA VAL A 104 12.06 -15.44 -2.33
C VAL A 104 10.97 -15.06 -1.35
N VAL A 105 11.23 -14.09 -0.48
CA VAL A 105 10.26 -13.62 0.52
C VAL A 105 9.22 -12.71 -0.14
N PRO A 106 7.89 -13.01 -0.02
CA PRO A 106 6.85 -12.16 -0.55
C PRO A 106 6.64 -10.94 0.35
N VAL A 107 6.78 -9.76 -0.23
CA VAL A 107 6.54 -8.47 0.44
C VAL A 107 5.45 -7.71 -0.29
N THR A 108 4.57 -7.02 0.44
CA THR A 108 3.53 -6.18 -0.18
C THR A 108 3.59 -4.74 0.31
N ARG A 109 3.22 -3.82 -0.59
CA ARG A 109 2.94 -2.42 -0.31
C ARG A 109 1.62 -2.04 -0.98
N LEU A 110 0.54 -2.05 -0.21
CA LEU A 110 -0.81 -1.87 -0.76
C LEU A 110 -1.28 -0.41 -0.74
N ASN A 111 -0.66 0.44 0.06
CA ASN A 111 -0.92 1.87 0.12
C ASN A 111 0.21 2.69 -0.53
N VAL A 112 0.43 2.53 -1.85
CA VAL A 112 1.45 3.35 -2.54
C VAL A 112 1.03 4.82 -2.60
N LEU A 113 -0.25 5.10 -2.90
CA LEU A 113 -0.86 6.43 -2.97
C LEU A 113 -2.20 6.54 -2.21
N SER A 114 -2.45 5.64 -1.27
CA SER A 114 -3.68 5.57 -0.47
C SER A 114 -3.35 5.38 1.00
N ASP A 115 -4.37 5.45 1.86
CA ASP A 115 -4.26 5.15 3.29
C ASP A 115 -5.47 4.30 3.73
N ILE A 116 -5.75 3.24 2.94
CA ILE A 116 -6.80 2.26 3.22
C ILE A 116 -6.36 1.38 4.40
N PRO A 117 -7.23 1.15 5.39
CA PRO A 117 -6.92 0.24 6.50
C PRO A 117 -7.08 -1.22 6.05
N TRP A 118 -6.08 -1.74 5.35
CA TRP A 118 -6.10 -3.10 4.81
C TRP A 118 -6.27 -4.17 5.89
N GLU A 119 -5.85 -3.88 7.12
CA GLU A 119 -6.07 -4.73 8.30
C GLU A 119 -7.55 -5.01 8.60
N ASN A 120 -8.48 -4.19 8.07
CA ASN A 120 -9.93 -4.39 8.21
C ASN A 120 -10.54 -5.24 7.08
N TYR A 121 -9.79 -5.53 6.02
CA TYR A 121 -10.28 -6.21 4.81
C TYR A 121 -9.53 -7.49 4.49
N LEU A 122 -8.31 -7.62 4.98
CA LEU A 122 -7.41 -8.74 4.70
C LEU A 122 -6.93 -9.34 6.02
N ASP A 123 -7.07 -10.65 6.14
CA ASP A 123 -6.56 -11.39 7.30
C ASP A 123 -5.06 -11.67 7.12
N PHE A 124 -4.24 -10.73 7.59
CA PHE A 124 -2.78 -10.90 7.55
C PHE A 124 -2.27 -11.90 8.58
N ALA A 125 -3.02 -12.14 9.67
CA ALA A 125 -2.59 -13.04 10.73
C ALA A 125 -2.67 -14.51 10.31
N ASP A 126 -3.72 -14.88 9.58
CA ASP A 126 -3.98 -16.25 9.17
C ASP A 126 -3.92 -16.44 7.65
N GLU A 127 -4.87 -15.86 6.88
CA GLU A 127 -4.98 -16.06 5.43
C GLU A 127 -3.70 -15.67 4.69
N PHE A 128 -3.07 -14.55 5.10
CA PHE A 128 -1.88 -13.98 4.45
C PHE A 128 -0.64 -13.98 5.37
N ARG A 129 -0.56 -14.92 6.30
CA ARG A 129 0.57 -15.02 7.26
C ARG A 129 1.95 -15.13 6.61
N ALA A 130 2.02 -15.63 5.38
CA ALA A 130 3.27 -15.74 4.62
C ALA A 130 3.75 -14.41 4.02
N LEU A 131 2.87 -13.39 3.96
CA LEU A 131 3.23 -12.07 3.45
C LEU A 131 3.90 -11.23 4.53
N PHE A 132 4.96 -10.51 4.17
CA PHE A 132 5.41 -9.33 4.90
C PHE A 132 4.82 -8.09 4.24
N SER A 133 4.06 -7.32 4.99
CA SER A 133 3.42 -6.12 4.47
C SER A 133 3.94 -4.87 5.17
N TYR A 134 4.13 -3.80 4.43
CA TYR A 134 4.46 -2.51 4.98
C TYR A 134 3.76 -1.40 4.23
N ASP A 135 3.30 -0.41 4.97
CA ASP A 135 2.67 0.77 4.40
C ASP A 135 2.97 2.02 5.23
N TYR A 136 2.67 3.16 4.67
CA TYR A 136 2.69 4.44 5.36
C TYR A 136 1.26 4.89 5.66
N THR A 137 1.07 5.46 6.85
CA THR A 137 -0.23 6.01 7.25
C THR A 137 -0.08 7.41 7.83
N LYS A 138 -1.03 8.27 7.52
CA LYS A 138 -1.20 9.57 8.19
C LYS A 138 -2.15 9.51 9.38
N ARG A 139 -2.67 8.34 9.69
CA ARG A 139 -3.63 8.12 10.77
C ARG A 139 -2.96 7.41 11.95
N ALA A 140 -2.57 8.17 12.96
CA ALA A 140 -1.87 7.66 14.16
C ALA A 140 -2.67 6.57 14.91
N ASN A 141 -4.01 6.60 14.84
CA ASN A 141 -4.87 5.61 15.49
C ASN A 141 -4.79 4.19 14.90
N ARG A 142 -4.12 4.00 13.79
CA ARG A 142 -3.85 2.69 13.19
C ARG A 142 -2.57 2.04 13.73
N LEU A 143 -1.65 2.85 14.26
CA LEU A 143 -0.37 2.35 14.77
C LEU A 143 -0.58 1.35 15.92
N GLY A 144 0.21 0.29 15.94
CA GLY A 144 0.13 -0.77 16.95
C GLY A 144 -1.09 -1.68 16.85
N LYS A 145 -1.94 -1.55 15.81
CA LYS A 145 -3.15 -2.36 15.64
C LYS A 145 -3.06 -3.40 14.53
N THR A 146 -1.94 -3.47 13.85
CA THR A 146 -1.71 -4.44 12.77
C THR A 146 -1.00 -5.69 13.29
N PRO A 147 -1.22 -6.86 12.67
CA PRO A 147 -0.47 -8.08 12.97
C PRO A 147 1.04 -7.90 12.78
N SER A 148 1.83 -8.81 13.36
CA SER A 148 3.30 -8.71 13.35
C SER A 148 3.94 -8.70 11.96
N ASN A 149 3.28 -9.29 10.98
CA ASN A 149 3.70 -9.32 9.59
C ASN A 149 3.19 -8.15 8.74
N TYR A 150 2.46 -7.19 9.33
CA TYR A 150 2.05 -5.95 8.68
C TYR A 150 2.55 -4.73 9.46
N ARG A 151 3.54 -4.04 8.92
CA ARG A 151 4.17 -2.87 9.53
C ARG A 151 3.61 -1.58 8.97
N LEU A 152 3.11 -0.71 9.86
CA LEU A 152 2.70 0.66 9.53
C LEU A 152 3.76 1.65 10.00
N MET A 153 4.19 2.52 9.10
CA MET A 153 5.07 3.65 9.40
C MET A 153 4.28 4.94 9.36
N PHE A 154 4.43 5.77 10.39
CA PHE A 154 3.75 7.06 10.41
C PHE A 154 4.38 8.02 9.41
N SER A 155 3.55 8.57 8.53
CA SER A 155 3.96 9.59 7.57
C SER A 155 3.75 10.98 8.17
N TYR A 156 4.82 11.58 8.63
CA TYR A 156 4.83 12.92 9.23
C TYR A 156 4.39 14.01 8.25
N SER A 157 3.78 15.09 8.78
CA SER A 157 3.54 16.36 8.09
C SER A 157 3.77 17.53 9.05
N ILE A 158 4.26 18.64 8.53
CA ILE A 158 4.44 19.90 9.28
C ILE A 158 3.17 20.74 9.34
N ALA A 159 2.12 20.38 8.60
CA ALA A 159 0.86 21.14 8.57
C ALA A 159 0.29 21.36 9.98
N ASP A 160 -0.14 22.57 10.28
CA ASP A 160 -0.62 22.93 11.61
C ASP A 160 -1.80 22.09 12.06
N GLY A 161 -2.77 21.82 11.19
CA GLY A 161 -3.92 20.96 11.45
C GLY A 161 -3.56 19.51 11.73
N PHE A 162 -2.35 19.06 11.36
CA PHE A 162 -1.90 17.68 11.50
C PHE A 162 -1.18 17.37 12.81
N GLN A 163 -0.84 18.38 13.63
CA GLN A 163 -0.03 18.22 14.83
C GLN A 163 -0.62 17.26 15.88
N ASN A 164 -1.95 17.15 15.94
CA ASN A 164 -2.60 16.17 16.80
C ASN A 164 -2.32 14.72 16.39
N GLN A 165 -2.20 14.42 15.09
CA GLN A 165 -1.79 13.10 14.61
C GLN A 165 -0.33 12.82 14.96
N VAL A 166 0.54 13.82 14.83
CA VAL A 166 1.96 13.71 15.21
C VAL A 166 2.10 13.37 16.69
N LYS A 167 1.43 14.14 17.57
CA LYS A 167 1.45 13.90 19.03
C LYS A 167 1.01 12.48 19.37
N LYS A 168 -0.11 12.02 18.77
CA LYS A 168 -0.60 10.64 18.95
C LYS A 168 0.39 9.59 18.45
N ALA A 169 1.02 9.81 17.30
CA ALA A 169 1.99 8.86 16.76
C ALA A 169 3.22 8.69 17.67
N LEU A 170 3.68 9.77 18.31
CA LEU A 170 4.81 9.74 19.23
C LEU A 170 4.56 8.93 20.51
N THR A 171 3.30 8.67 20.87
CA THR A 171 2.94 7.81 22.02
C THR A 171 3.02 6.31 21.70
N HIS A 172 3.15 5.93 20.42
CA HIS A 172 3.27 4.55 19.95
C HIS A 172 4.75 4.13 19.74
N ARG A 173 5.59 4.39 20.71
CA ARG A 173 7.00 3.96 20.70
C ARG A 173 7.17 2.58 21.28
#